data_b6d51e6b8bbbf24f3bf0789191ab1ce8
#
_entry.id   b6d51e6b8bbbf24f3bf0789191ab1ce8
#
_cell.length_a   1.000
_cell.length_b   1.000
_cell.length_c   1.000
_cell.angle_alpha   90.00
_cell.angle_beta   90.00
_cell.angle_gamma   90.00
#
_symmetry.space_group_name_H-M   'P 1'
#
loop_
_entity.id
_entity.type
_entity.pdbx_description
1 polymer ?
#
loop_
_entity_poly.entity_id
_entity_poly.type
_entity_poly.pdbx_seq_one_letter_code
_entity_poly.pdbx_strand_id
1 'polypeptide(L)'
;MVLHAPARLQIAALLAKVSEMEFAKLRELVQVSDSVLSKHLAALVDEGYVDLRKAPLGGRQRTWASLTRAGRRALDAHVAALRAIVAHLPVAAE
;
A
#
# COMPACT_ATOMS: atom_id res chain seq x y z
N MET A 1 1.36 9.22 10.67
CA MET A 1 1.52 9.08 9.22
C MET A 1 0.98 7.74 8.76
N VAL A 2 0.18 7.75 7.72
CA VAL A 2 -0.57 6.56 7.29
C VAL A 2 0.33 5.38 6.91
N LEU A 3 1.48 5.66 6.27
CA LEU A 3 2.41 4.61 5.85
C LEU A 3 3.28 4.05 6.96
N HIS A 4 3.13 4.55 8.20
CA HIS A 4 3.86 4.01 9.34
C HIS A 4 3.49 2.55 9.64
N ALA A 5 2.24 2.19 9.45
CA ALA A 5 1.81 0.82 9.67
C ALA A 5 2.44 -0.10 8.61
N PRO A 6 3.13 -1.18 9.03
CA PRO A 6 3.80 -2.06 8.05
C PRO A 6 2.88 -2.58 6.95
N ALA A 7 1.64 -2.92 7.29
CA ALA A 7 0.69 -3.40 6.29
C ALA A 7 0.36 -2.34 5.25
N ARG A 8 0.23 -1.07 5.66
CA ARG A 8 -0.09 0.03 4.72
C ARG A 8 1.09 0.30 3.79
N LEU A 9 2.31 0.26 4.30
CA LEU A 9 3.51 0.38 3.48
C LEU A 9 3.60 -0.76 2.48
N GLN A 10 3.31 -1.98 2.92
CA GLN A 10 3.31 -3.15 2.06
C GLN A 10 2.26 -3.03 0.95
N ILE A 11 1.05 -2.58 1.28
CA ILE A 11 -0.01 -2.36 0.30
C ILE A 11 0.44 -1.35 -0.75
N ALA A 12 0.97 -0.20 -0.31
CA ALA A 12 1.44 0.83 -1.23
C ALA A 12 2.54 0.31 -2.15
N ALA A 13 3.49 -0.44 -1.60
CA ALA A 13 4.59 -1.03 -2.37
C ALA A 13 4.10 -2.02 -3.41
N LEU A 14 3.12 -2.86 -3.07
CA LEU A 14 2.52 -3.80 -4.01
C LEU A 14 1.78 -3.07 -5.13
N LEU A 15 0.98 -2.08 -4.77
CA LEU A 15 0.21 -1.31 -5.77
C LEU A 15 1.12 -0.48 -6.68
N ALA A 16 2.30 -0.10 -6.22
CA ALA A 16 3.25 0.63 -7.04
C ALA A 16 3.78 -0.18 -8.22
N LYS A 17 3.66 -1.51 -8.16
CA LYS A 17 4.19 -2.42 -9.20
C LYS A 17 3.17 -2.75 -10.28
N VAL A 18 1.94 -2.35 -10.11
CA VAL A 18 0.84 -2.71 -11.03
C VAL A 18 -0.01 -1.48 -11.31
N SER A 19 -0.85 -1.56 -12.35
CA SER A 19 -1.82 -0.49 -12.61
C SER A 19 -2.96 -0.53 -11.60
N GLU A 20 -3.40 -1.75 -11.24
CA GLU A 20 -4.37 -1.96 -10.17
C GLU A 20 -4.33 -3.42 -9.74
N MET A 21 -4.87 -3.71 -8.55
CA MET A 21 -4.91 -5.06 -8.04
C MET A 21 -6.27 -5.30 -7.39
N GLU A 22 -6.81 -6.50 -7.59
CA GLU A 22 -8.07 -6.90 -7.00
C GLU A 22 -7.93 -7.09 -5.48
N PHE A 23 -9.00 -6.73 -4.74
CA PHE A 23 -9.03 -6.83 -3.28
C PHE A 23 -8.63 -8.22 -2.77
N ALA A 24 -9.18 -9.28 -3.37
CA ALA A 24 -8.88 -10.64 -2.94
C ALA A 24 -7.41 -10.99 -3.10
N LYS A 25 -6.80 -10.53 -4.20
CA LYS A 25 -5.37 -10.77 -4.43
C LYS A 25 -4.51 -10.01 -3.43
N LEU A 26 -4.87 -8.78 -3.19
CA LEU A 26 -4.16 -7.93 -2.23
C LEU A 26 -4.25 -8.53 -0.82
N ARG A 27 -5.44 -8.99 -0.42
CA ARG A 27 -5.64 -9.66 0.86
C ARG A 27 -4.74 -10.89 0.99
N GLU A 28 -4.67 -11.70 -0.06
CA GLU A 28 -3.84 -12.90 -0.09
C GLU A 28 -2.36 -12.56 0.12
N LEU A 29 -1.87 -11.55 -0.60
CA LEU A 29 -0.47 -11.17 -0.54
C LEU A 29 -0.08 -10.52 0.80
N VAL A 30 -0.97 -9.72 1.36
CA VAL A 30 -0.71 -9.04 2.64
C VAL A 30 -1.00 -9.95 3.83
N GLN A 31 -1.79 -11.00 3.63
CA GLN A 31 -2.12 -11.99 4.66
C GLN A 31 -2.83 -11.39 5.86
N VAL A 32 -3.90 -10.66 5.60
CA VAL A 32 -4.76 -10.08 6.63
C VAL A 32 -6.21 -10.48 6.35
N SER A 33 -7.08 -10.23 7.31
CA SER A 33 -8.52 -10.47 7.11
C SER A 33 -9.13 -9.41 6.20
N ASP A 34 -10.32 -9.70 5.68
CA ASP A 34 -11.08 -8.74 4.87
C ASP A 34 -11.30 -7.43 5.61
N SER A 35 -11.68 -7.51 6.88
CA SER A 35 -11.97 -6.31 7.67
C SER A 35 -10.71 -5.48 7.94
N VAL A 36 -9.59 -6.13 8.18
CA VAL A 36 -8.32 -5.43 8.39
C VAL A 36 -7.85 -4.77 7.10
N LEU A 37 -7.93 -5.48 5.97
CA LEU A 37 -7.58 -4.89 4.68
C LEU A 37 -8.47 -3.70 4.35
N SER A 38 -9.78 -3.83 4.58
CA SER A 38 -10.73 -2.75 4.35
C SER A 38 -10.38 -1.50 5.16
N LYS A 39 -9.97 -1.67 6.41
CA LYS A 39 -9.54 -0.56 7.25
C LYS A 39 -8.30 0.13 6.70
N HIS A 40 -7.31 -0.64 6.29
CA HIS A 40 -6.08 -0.07 5.72
C HIS A 40 -6.36 0.66 4.42
N LEU A 41 -7.17 0.06 3.55
CA LEU A 41 -7.52 0.71 2.28
C LEU A 41 -8.32 1.99 2.51
N ALA A 42 -9.26 1.97 3.46
CA ALA A 42 -10.03 3.17 3.78
C ALA A 42 -9.13 4.31 4.26
N ALA A 43 -8.14 4.02 5.10
CA ALA A 43 -7.18 5.02 5.56
C ALA A 43 -6.36 5.57 4.41
N LEU A 44 -5.93 4.72 3.48
CA LEU A 44 -5.16 5.15 2.31
C LEU A 44 -6.01 5.96 1.33
N VAL A 45 -7.28 5.62 1.18
CA VAL A 45 -8.22 6.40 0.36
C VAL A 45 -8.45 7.77 0.98
N ASP A 46 -8.64 7.83 2.31
CA ASP A 46 -8.84 9.10 3.01
C ASP A 46 -7.67 10.06 2.83
N GLU A 47 -6.45 9.52 2.74
CA GLU A 47 -5.26 10.33 2.49
C GLU A 47 -5.08 10.69 1.02
N GLY A 48 -5.91 10.14 0.13
CA GLY A 48 -5.76 10.36 -1.29
C GLY A 48 -4.66 9.54 -1.94
N TYR A 49 -4.19 8.49 -1.28
CA TYR A 49 -3.08 7.66 -1.77
C TYR A 49 -3.54 6.49 -2.60
N VAL A 50 -4.77 6.05 -2.44
CA VAL A 50 -5.34 4.90 -3.14
C VAL A 50 -6.71 5.26 -3.69
N ASP A 51 -7.01 4.79 -4.91
CA ASP A 51 -8.34 4.83 -5.48
C ASP A 51 -8.91 3.41 -5.48
N LEU A 52 -10.20 3.30 -5.21
CA LEU A 52 -10.92 2.05 -5.31
C LEU A 52 -11.98 2.19 -6.41
N ARG A 53 -12.14 1.13 -7.20
CA ARG A 53 -13.23 1.07 -8.16
C ARG A 53 -13.84 -0.32 -8.13
N LYS A 54 -15.10 -0.39 -8.50
CA LYS A 54 -15.80 -1.67 -8.63
C LYS A 54 -15.99 -1.98 -10.09
N ALA A 55 -15.70 -3.21 -10.47
CA ALA A 55 -15.86 -3.68 -11.84
C ALA A 55 -16.11 -5.18 -11.84
N PRO A 56 -16.91 -5.68 -12.77
CA PRO A 56 -17.20 -7.11 -12.84
C PRO A 56 -15.99 -7.89 -13.36
N LEU A 57 -15.83 -9.09 -12.82
CA LEU A 57 -14.88 -10.08 -13.32
C LEU A 57 -15.49 -11.44 -13.09
N GLY A 58 -15.59 -12.24 -14.14
CA GLY A 58 -16.18 -13.57 -14.05
C GLY A 58 -17.63 -13.56 -13.58
N GLY A 59 -18.40 -12.54 -13.97
CA GLY A 59 -19.80 -12.42 -13.60
C GLY A 59 -20.05 -11.90 -12.20
N ARG A 60 -19.01 -11.51 -11.46
CA ARG A 60 -19.13 -11.01 -10.08
C ARG A 60 -18.50 -9.64 -9.98
N GLN A 61 -19.11 -8.80 -9.13
CA GLN A 61 -18.59 -7.48 -8.83
C GLN A 61 -17.34 -7.63 -7.96
N ARG A 62 -16.27 -6.97 -8.35
CA ARG A 62 -14.99 -7.00 -7.64
C ARG A 62 -14.53 -5.59 -7.34
N THR A 63 -13.74 -5.47 -6.27
CA THR A 63 -13.12 -4.19 -5.91
C THR A 63 -11.66 -4.20 -6.34
N TRP A 64 -11.26 -3.14 -7.02
CA TRP A 64 -9.91 -2.95 -7.55
C TRP A 64 -9.28 -1.75 -6.90
N ALA A 65 -8.04 -1.87 -6.50
CA ALA A 65 -7.28 -0.80 -5.86
C ALA A 65 -6.12 -0.37 -6.75
N SER A 66 -5.87 0.93 -6.78
CA SER A 66 -4.73 1.49 -7.50
C SER A 66 -4.08 2.58 -6.67
N LEU A 67 -2.76 2.72 -6.84
CA LEU A 67 -2.00 3.77 -6.16
C LEU A 67 -2.15 5.06 -6.96
N THR A 68 -2.50 6.14 -6.28
CA THR A 68 -2.59 7.45 -6.92
C THR A 68 -1.20 8.05 -7.09
N ARG A 69 -1.12 9.15 -7.86
CA ARG A 69 0.12 9.90 -7.98
C ARG A 69 0.60 10.39 -6.60
N ALA A 70 -0.33 10.88 -5.79
CA ALA A 70 0.00 11.30 -4.42
C ALA A 70 0.49 10.13 -3.58
N GLY A 71 -0.13 8.94 -3.73
CA GLY A 71 0.31 7.74 -3.03
C GLY A 71 1.71 7.32 -3.43
N ARG A 72 2.03 7.41 -4.72
CA ARG A 72 3.37 7.10 -5.19
C ARG A 72 4.40 8.07 -4.63
N ARG A 73 4.09 9.36 -4.60
CA ARG A 73 4.99 10.35 -4.00
C ARG A 73 5.19 10.08 -2.51
N ALA A 74 4.12 9.73 -1.79
CA ALA A 74 4.20 9.41 -0.37
C ALA A 74 5.06 8.18 -0.12
N LEU A 75 4.91 7.15 -0.95
CA LEU A 75 5.72 5.94 -0.86
C LEU A 75 7.19 6.26 -1.10
N ASP A 76 7.49 7.00 -2.15
CA ASP A 76 8.88 7.37 -2.48
C ASP A 76 9.52 8.17 -1.36
N ALA A 77 8.78 9.12 -0.78
CA ALA A 77 9.27 9.94 0.33
C ALA A 77 9.53 9.08 1.57
N HIS A 78 8.64 8.12 1.85
CA HIS A 78 8.78 7.22 2.99
C HIS A 78 10.02 6.32 2.83
N VAL A 79 10.21 5.77 1.65
CA VAL A 79 11.37 4.92 1.34
C VAL A 79 12.66 5.75 1.43
N ALA A 80 12.66 6.97 0.90
CA ALA A 80 13.82 7.85 0.99
C ALA A 80 14.17 8.16 2.44
N ALA A 81 13.17 8.42 3.29
CA ALA A 81 13.37 8.66 4.71
C ALA A 81 13.98 7.46 5.42
N LEU A 82 13.50 6.25 5.10
CA LEU A 82 14.05 5.03 5.67
C LEU A 82 15.50 4.83 5.23
N ARG A 83 15.79 5.06 3.97
CA ARG A 83 17.16 4.95 3.45
C ARG A 83 18.09 5.94 4.12
N ALA A 84 17.63 7.15 4.38
CA ALA A 84 18.42 8.16 5.07
C ALA A 84 18.74 7.73 6.51
N ILE A 85 17.77 7.15 7.20
CA ILE A 85 17.98 6.62 8.55
C ILE A 85 19.05 5.53 8.52
N VAL A 86 18.92 4.58 7.61
CA VAL A 86 19.87 3.48 7.49
C VAL A 86 21.27 3.99 7.15
N ALA A 87 21.37 4.96 6.25
CA ALA A 87 22.65 5.52 5.84
C ALA A 87 23.38 6.25 6.96
N HIS A 88 22.63 6.73 7.97
CA HIS A 88 23.21 7.47 9.10
C HIS A 88 23.37 6.63 10.35
N LEU A 89 23.04 5.34 10.29
CA LEU A 89 23.27 4.45 11.42
C LEU A 89 24.78 4.19 11.59
N PRO A 90 25.28 4.11 12.83
CA PRO A 90 26.66 3.77 13.02
C PRO A 90 26.93 2.35 12.53
N VAL A 91 28.08 2.17 11.88
CA VAL A 91 28.54 0.84 11.48
C VAL A 91 28.97 0.08 12.73
N ALA A 92 28.54 -1.16 12.85
CA ALA A 92 28.93 -1.98 14.00
C ALA A 92 30.46 -2.16 14.00
N ALA A 93 31.07 -1.90 15.15
CA ALA A 93 32.50 -2.14 15.29
C ALA A 93 32.77 -3.64 15.33
N GLU A 94 33.77 -4.06 14.61
CA GLU A 94 34.20 -5.45 14.56
C GLU A 94 35.24 -5.77 15.60
#